data_c3e235a9fc10c55ba034cf7b77ed0104
#
_entry.id   c3e235a9fc10c55ba034cf7b77ed0104
#
_cell.length_a   1.000
_cell.length_b   1.000
_cell.length_c   1.000
_cell.angle_alpha   90.00
_cell.angle_beta   90.00
_cell.angle_gamma   90.00
#
_symmetry.space_group_name_H-M   'P 1'
#
loop_
_entity.id
_entity.type
_entity.pdbx_description
1 polymer ?
#
loop_
_entity_poly.entity_id
_entity_poly.type
_entity_poly.pdbx_seq_one_letter_code
_entity_poly.pdbx_strand_id
1 'polypeptide(L)'
;MNRAHRLAASASAGIVVLAATACGTTSVDKTDAAGSSASAAPASASCADDTTATSTKPVSFTDGVGRQVKLDKPAKRIAVLEWQQVEDALTLCVTPTAVSDAKGYSTWVSAEKLPGGVTDIGTREEPDLDTLYAAKPDLIVVEAFKADDETLAKLEKRGVPVMATLGADPKDPIGNMKNVFSMIGKATGRTERADQVLKEFDAHLATAKKQVTDADLPTNDFLFFDGWLEGGNLTVRPYGKGALFTQIGEELGMNPVWTDDVNKAHGDGGVDPSYGLAQTDVEGLTAVGDANFFYANDEGAGGYVAALEKNPLWKTIPAVKEGRAHAFPSGVWGAGGPLSCQQAIDAYVDVLDKK
;
A
#
# COMPACT_ATOMS: atom_id res chain seq x y z
N MET A 1 -25.86 -24.49 50.26
CA MET A 1 -25.08 -25.57 50.91
C MET A 1 -23.63 -25.39 50.53
N ASN A 2 -22.94 -24.66 51.34
CA ASN A 2 -21.73 -24.89 52.14
C ASN A 2 -20.81 -26.02 51.67
N ARG A 3 -19.57 -25.67 51.31
CA ARG A 3 -18.37 -25.99 52.08
C ARG A 3 -17.10 -25.34 51.47
N ALA A 4 -16.49 -24.52 52.29
CA ALA A 4 -15.13 -24.01 52.21
C ALA A 4 -14.14 -25.05 52.79
N HIS A 5 -12.89 -25.08 52.34
CA HIS A 5 -11.67 -25.44 53.07
C HIS A 5 -10.51 -24.71 52.42
N ARG A 6 -9.92 -23.90 53.02
CA ARG A 6 -8.90 -23.39 53.98
C ARG A 6 -7.54 -24.11 53.84
N LEU A 7 -6.52 -23.26 53.54
CA LEU A 7 -5.18 -23.07 54.14
C LEU A 7 -4.12 -24.19 54.01
N ALA A 8 -2.94 -23.80 53.49
CA ALA A 8 -1.71 -23.84 54.28
C ALA A 8 -0.60 -22.98 53.62
N ALA A 9 -0.06 -22.08 54.41
CA ALA A 9 1.14 -21.27 54.16
C ALA A 9 2.39 -22.07 54.60
N SER A 10 3.50 -21.85 53.89
CA SER A 10 4.83 -22.19 54.43
C SER A 10 5.81 -21.11 54.00
N ALA A 11 6.29 -20.35 55.00
CA ALA A 11 7.40 -19.45 54.95
C ALA A 11 8.72 -20.19 55.18
N SER A 12 9.78 -19.81 54.50
CA SER A 12 11.15 -20.08 54.95
C SER A 12 12.07 -18.93 54.54
N ALA A 13 12.76 -18.44 55.54
CA ALA A 13 13.63 -17.29 55.59
C ALA A 13 15.11 -17.67 55.33
N GLY A 14 15.91 -16.64 54.99
CA GLY A 14 17.36 -16.54 55.28
C GLY A 14 18.23 -16.73 54.06
N ILE A 15 19.07 -15.78 53.65
CA ILE A 15 20.31 -15.37 54.32
C ILE A 15 20.86 -14.12 53.59
N VAL A 16 21.25 -13.12 54.35
CA VAL A 16 21.99 -11.90 53.99
C VAL A 16 23.48 -12.23 53.92
N VAL A 17 24.16 -11.81 52.87
CA VAL A 17 25.62 -11.63 52.84
C VAL A 17 25.94 -10.22 52.34
N LEU A 18 26.42 -9.38 53.25
CA LEU A 18 27.11 -8.12 53.00
C LEU A 18 28.57 -8.42 52.62
N ALA A 19 29.08 -7.79 51.61
CA ALA A 19 30.53 -7.56 51.45
C ALA A 19 30.76 -6.17 50.88
N ALA A 20 31.71 -5.48 51.47
CA ALA A 20 31.97 -4.06 51.48
C ALA A 20 32.87 -3.55 50.37
N THR A 21 32.61 -2.27 50.00
CA THR A 21 33.52 -1.14 49.69
C THR A 21 34.84 -1.39 48.92
N ALA A 22 34.92 -0.67 47.75
CA ALA A 22 36.19 0.00 47.37
C ALA A 22 35.85 1.33 46.66
N CYS A 23 36.20 2.43 47.30
CA CYS A 23 36.28 3.78 46.71
C CYS A 23 37.44 3.81 45.74
N GLY A 24 37.16 4.21 44.49
CA GLY A 24 38.15 4.60 43.51
C GLY A 24 37.74 5.91 42.87
N THR A 25 38.35 7.03 43.32
CA THR A 25 38.25 8.35 42.68
C THR A 25 39.05 8.30 41.38
N THR A 26 38.39 8.47 40.24
CA THR A 26 39.05 8.82 38.98
C THR A 26 38.45 10.13 38.44
N SER A 27 39.39 11.03 38.19
CA SER A 27 39.20 12.37 37.64
C SER A 27 38.45 12.34 36.29
N VAL A 28 37.45 13.26 36.18
CA VAL A 28 36.72 13.53 34.94
C VAL A 28 37.62 14.37 34.03
N ASP A 29 38.25 13.81 33.05
CA ASP A 29 38.74 14.53 31.88
C ASP A 29 37.55 14.90 31.01
N LYS A 30 37.37 16.22 30.82
CA LYS A 30 36.45 16.79 29.84
C LYS A 30 36.98 16.43 28.44
N THR A 31 36.44 15.38 27.85
CA THR A 31 36.53 15.17 26.42
C THR A 31 35.22 15.61 25.79
N ASP A 32 35.35 16.51 24.81
CA ASP A 32 34.27 17.07 24.02
C ASP A 32 33.32 15.99 23.50
N ALA A 33 32.05 16.10 23.85
CA ALA A 33 30.99 15.32 23.26
C ALA A 33 30.82 15.76 21.80
N ALA A 34 31.56 15.17 20.89
CA ALA A 34 31.19 15.12 19.50
C ALA A 34 29.84 14.38 19.44
N GLY A 35 28.79 15.11 19.12
CA GLY A 35 27.46 14.55 18.92
C GLY A 35 27.53 13.46 17.84
N SER A 36 27.48 12.22 18.26
CA SER A 36 27.23 11.10 17.39
C SER A 36 25.79 11.24 16.89
N SER A 37 25.62 11.84 15.72
CA SER A 37 24.39 11.70 14.95
C SER A 37 24.26 10.22 14.67
N ALA A 38 23.45 9.52 15.46
CA ALA A 38 23.02 8.19 15.12
C ALA A 38 22.33 8.32 13.76
N SER A 39 23.01 7.87 12.70
CA SER A 39 22.41 7.67 11.39
C SER A 39 21.29 6.65 11.62
N ALA A 40 20.05 7.12 11.57
CA ALA A 40 18.91 6.22 11.60
C ALA A 40 19.11 5.23 10.44
N ALA A 41 18.96 3.94 10.70
CA ALA A 41 18.95 2.94 9.65
C ALA A 41 17.96 3.36 8.56
N PRO A 42 18.26 3.09 7.27
CA PRO A 42 17.37 3.45 6.18
C PRO A 42 15.98 2.89 6.43
N ALA A 43 14.96 3.73 6.19
CA ALA A 43 13.56 3.43 6.51
C ALA A 43 13.03 2.22 5.73
N SER A 44 13.58 1.97 4.54
CA SER A 44 13.19 0.87 3.65
C SER A 44 14.39 0.31 2.88
N ALA A 45 14.23 -0.89 2.31
CA ALA A 45 15.27 -1.52 1.50
C ALA A 45 15.57 -0.71 0.22
N SER A 46 14.58 -0.08 -0.38
CA SER A 46 14.72 0.77 -1.57
C SER A 46 15.56 2.03 -1.34
N CYS A 47 15.78 2.39 -0.07
CA CYS A 47 16.52 3.59 0.33
C CYS A 47 17.99 3.32 0.71
N ALA A 48 18.45 2.08 0.67
CA ALA A 48 19.80 1.71 1.13
C ALA A 48 20.89 2.47 0.35
N ASP A 49 20.70 2.65 -0.95
CA ASP A 49 21.65 3.28 -1.87
C ASP A 49 21.21 4.69 -2.30
N ASP A 50 20.22 5.28 -1.62
CA ASP A 50 19.73 6.61 -1.99
C ASP A 50 20.75 7.70 -1.69
N THR A 51 21.17 8.40 -2.73
CA THR A 51 22.12 9.53 -2.67
C THR A 51 21.48 10.85 -3.10
N THR A 52 20.17 10.87 -3.36
CA THR A 52 19.45 12.05 -3.84
C THR A 52 19.35 13.13 -2.76
N ALA A 53 19.43 14.40 -3.18
CA ALA A 53 19.37 15.51 -2.26
C ALA A 53 17.97 15.73 -1.69
N THR A 54 17.90 16.11 -0.41
CA THR A 54 16.67 16.59 0.22
C THR A 54 16.62 18.11 0.18
N SER A 55 15.61 18.67 -0.49
CA SER A 55 15.40 20.14 -0.53
C SER A 55 15.03 20.67 0.85
N THR A 56 15.51 21.87 1.16
CA THR A 56 15.13 22.61 2.38
C THR A 56 14.35 23.90 2.06
N LYS A 57 14.06 24.14 0.78
CA LYS A 57 13.36 25.34 0.32
C LYS A 57 11.88 25.30 0.68
N PRO A 58 11.22 26.47 0.86
CA PRO A 58 9.76 26.51 1.00
C PRO A 58 9.05 25.78 -0.14
N VAL A 59 7.91 25.17 0.18
CA VAL A 59 7.12 24.35 -0.74
C VAL A 59 5.79 25.05 -1.03
N SER A 60 5.41 25.13 -2.30
CA SER A 60 4.11 25.65 -2.73
C SER A 60 3.66 24.93 -4.00
N PHE A 61 2.51 24.28 -3.95
CA PHE A 61 1.90 23.58 -5.09
C PHE A 61 0.40 23.42 -4.89
N THR A 62 -0.30 23.00 -5.94
CA THR A 62 -1.72 22.62 -5.89
C THR A 62 -1.83 21.12 -5.60
N ASP A 63 -2.65 20.72 -4.63
CA ASP A 63 -2.87 19.33 -4.26
C ASP A 63 -3.83 18.58 -5.21
N GLY A 64 -4.09 17.32 -4.94
CA GLY A 64 -4.87 16.44 -5.81
C GLY A 64 -6.32 16.84 -6.03
N VAL A 65 -6.88 17.71 -5.16
CA VAL A 65 -8.25 18.22 -5.27
C VAL A 65 -8.30 19.73 -5.55
N GLY A 66 -7.19 20.31 -5.99
CA GLY A 66 -7.14 21.70 -6.44
C GLY A 66 -6.87 22.74 -5.35
N ARG A 67 -6.49 22.33 -4.12
CA ARG A 67 -6.20 23.22 -3.01
C ARG A 67 -4.73 23.63 -2.99
N GLN A 68 -4.43 24.82 -2.45
CA GLN A 68 -3.06 25.30 -2.33
C GLN A 68 -2.41 24.76 -1.05
N VAL A 69 -1.34 23.99 -1.19
CA VAL A 69 -0.46 23.56 -0.10
C VAL A 69 0.74 24.51 -0.04
N LYS A 70 1.00 25.09 1.13
CA LYS A 70 2.14 25.99 1.38
C LYS A 70 2.81 25.57 2.67
N LEU A 71 4.12 25.28 2.60
CA LEU A 71 4.94 24.92 3.75
C LEU A 71 6.20 25.81 3.74
N ASP A 72 6.54 26.43 4.85
CA ASP A 72 7.76 27.25 4.98
C ASP A 72 9.05 26.44 4.78
N LYS A 73 8.96 25.15 4.99
CA LYS A 73 10.00 24.13 4.75
C LYS A 73 9.33 22.80 4.43
N PRO A 74 10.00 21.88 3.74
CA PRO A 74 9.48 20.53 3.51
C PRO A 74 9.15 19.82 4.82
N ALA A 75 8.06 19.08 4.79
CA ALA A 75 7.58 18.31 5.94
C ALA A 75 8.57 17.17 6.32
N LYS A 76 8.75 16.96 7.60
CA LYS A 76 9.62 15.89 8.15
C LYS A 76 8.88 14.90 9.03
N ARG A 77 7.71 15.28 9.49
CA ARG A 77 6.87 14.50 10.40
C ARG A 77 5.50 14.37 9.78
N ILE A 78 5.38 13.50 8.79
CA ILE A 78 4.11 13.31 8.10
C ILE A 78 3.25 12.27 8.82
N ALA A 79 1.95 12.54 8.91
CA ALA A 79 0.93 11.54 9.21
C ALA A 79 0.24 11.16 7.91
N VAL A 80 0.06 9.87 7.65
CA VAL A 80 -0.41 9.34 6.37
C VAL A 80 -1.62 8.43 6.60
N LEU A 81 -2.73 8.73 5.94
CA LEU A 81 -4.02 8.12 6.23
C LEU A 81 -4.42 7.03 5.22
N GLU A 82 -3.64 6.80 4.16
CA GLU A 82 -3.94 5.76 3.14
C GLU A 82 -2.69 4.98 2.76
N TRP A 83 -2.83 3.72 2.39
CA TRP A 83 -1.73 2.77 2.21
C TRP A 83 -0.82 3.10 1.01
N GLN A 84 -1.38 3.58 -0.11
CA GLN A 84 -0.57 4.05 -1.23
C GLN A 84 0.43 5.12 -0.76
N GLN A 85 -0.06 6.14 -0.06
CA GLN A 85 0.79 7.25 0.39
C GLN A 85 1.79 6.81 1.48
N VAL A 86 1.50 5.74 2.23
CA VAL A 86 2.49 5.12 3.15
C VAL A 86 3.61 4.48 2.36
N GLU A 87 3.30 3.68 1.33
CA GLU A 87 4.29 3.12 0.41
C GLU A 87 5.11 4.22 -0.25
N ASP A 88 4.43 5.24 -0.78
CA ASP A 88 5.07 6.39 -1.44
C ASP A 88 6.06 7.11 -0.53
N ALA A 89 5.67 7.38 0.72
CA ALA A 89 6.55 8.03 1.69
C ALA A 89 7.79 7.18 1.98
N LEU A 90 7.63 5.88 2.18
CA LEU A 90 8.73 4.95 2.44
C LEU A 90 9.66 4.84 1.22
N THR A 91 9.13 4.76 0.02
CA THR A 91 9.88 4.75 -1.26
C THR A 91 10.67 6.05 -1.46
N LEU A 92 10.15 7.17 -0.97
CA LEU A 92 10.81 8.47 -0.93
C LEU A 92 11.80 8.63 0.22
N CYS A 93 12.06 7.58 0.99
CA CYS A 93 12.94 7.57 2.16
C CYS A 93 12.46 8.48 3.30
N VAL A 94 11.15 8.61 3.44
CA VAL A 94 10.49 9.36 4.50
C VAL A 94 9.66 8.40 5.35
N THR A 95 10.08 8.18 6.60
CA THR A 95 9.28 7.37 7.53
C THR A 95 8.15 8.22 8.13
N PRO A 96 6.87 7.86 7.92
CA PRO A 96 5.76 8.54 8.56
C PRO A 96 5.86 8.49 10.10
N THR A 97 5.37 9.51 10.78
CA THR A 97 5.27 9.49 12.26
C THR A 97 4.02 8.78 12.74
N ALA A 98 2.99 8.74 11.89
CA ALA A 98 1.73 8.07 12.14
C ALA A 98 1.13 7.59 10.82
N VAL A 99 0.43 6.44 10.85
CA VAL A 99 -0.28 5.86 9.71
C VAL A 99 -1.61 5.29 10.16
N SER A 100 -2.60 5.29 9.28
CA SER A 100 -3.83 4.54 9.52
C SER A 100 -3.63 3.07 9.16
N ASP A 101 -4.20 2.18 9.97
CA ASP A 101 -4.27 0.73 9.76
C ASP A 101 -2.91 0.11 9.39
N ALA A 102 -1.94 0.27 10.28
CA ALA A 102 -0.58 -0.27 10.12
C ALA A 102 -0.57 -1.79 9.92
N LYS A 103 -1.53 -2.49 10.53
CA LYS A 103 -1.68 -3.93 10.39
C LYS A 103 -2.18 -4.30 8.99
N GLY A 104 -3.21 -3.63 8.49
CA GLY A 104 -3.72 -3.83 7.14
C GLY A 104 -2.64 -3.51 6.10
N TYR A 105 -1.95 -2.37 6.24
CA TYR A 105 -0.81 -2.05 5.38
C TYR A 105 0.20 -3.21 5.32
N SER A 106 0.64 -3.70 6.47
CA SER A 106 1.65 -4.78 6.53
C SER A 106 1.13 -6.14 5.99
N THR A 107 -0.18 -6.33 5.90
CA THR A 107 -0.80 -7.52 5.33
C THR A 107 -0.89 -7.46 3.81
N TRP A 108 -1.24 -6.29 3.27
CA TRP A 108 -1.63 -6.14 1.87
C TRP A 108 -0.58 -5.43 0.99
N VAL A 109 0.40 -4.74 1.59
CA VAL A 109 1.45 -4.02 0.84
C VAL A 109 2.80 -4.63 1.16
N SER A 110 3.37 -5.35 0.20
CA SER A 110 4.69 -5.99 0.34
C SER A 110 5.82 -5.16 -0.25
N ALA A 111 5.50 -4.15 -1.06
CA ALA A 111 6.47 -3.32 -1.78
C ALA A 111 7.43 -2.59 -0.84
N GLU A 112 6.92 -2.04 0.26
CA GLU A 112 7.70 -1.39 1.29
C GLU A 112 7.26 -1.83 2.69
N LYS A 113 8.21 -2.20 3.53
CA LYS A 113 7.91 -2.60 4.91
C LYS A 113 7.78 -1.40 5.83
N LEU A 114 6.67 -1.32 6.57
CA LEU A 114 6.49 -0.30 7.60
C LEU A 114 7.51 -0.51 8.73
N PRO A 115 8.38 0.47 9.04
CA PRO A 115 9.32 0.37 10.14
C PRO A 115 8.62 0.30 11.50
N GLY A 116 9.25 -0.36 12.47
CA GLY A 116 8.76 -0.36 13.84
C GLY A 116 8.76 1.05 14.45
N GLY A 117 7.81 1.31 15.34
CA GLY A 117 7.71 2.57 16.07
C GLY A 117 6.88 3.66 15.37
N VAL A 118 6.33 3.39 14.20
CA VAL A 118 5.32 4.25 13.58
C VAL A 118 4.01 4.10 14.37
N THR A 119 3.37 5.23 14.70
CA THR A 119 2.13 5.23 15.45
C THR A 119 0.96 4.79 14.57
N ASP A 120 0.24 3.76 14.98
CA ASP A 120 -1.05 3.40 14.36
C ASP A 120 -2.15 4.30 14.91
N ILE A 121 -2.92 4.93 14.03
CA ILE A 121 -4.00 5.87 14.38
C ILE A 121 -5.41 5.31 14.08
N GLY A 122 -5.56 4.00 14.01
CA GLY A 122 -6.86 3.37 13.75
C GLY A 122 -7.13 3.11 12.27
N THR A 123 -8.38 2.89 11.89
CA THR A 123 -8.76 2.54 10.52
C THR A 123 -8.58 3.72 9.56
N ARG A 124 -8.58 3.44 8.26
CA ARG A 124 -8.45 4.47 7.21
C ARG A 124 -9.71 5.34 7.15
N GLU A 125 -10.86 4.74 7.34
CA GLU A 125 -12.16 5.41 7.30
C GLU A 125 -12.43 6.25 8.57
N GLU A 126 -11.97 5.77 9.74
CA GLU A 126 -12.19 6.39 11.04
C GLU A 126 -10.89 6.49 11.86
N PRO A 127 -9.94 7.36 11.47
CA PRO A 127 -8.70 7.54 12.20
C PRO A 127 -8.94 8.22 13.56
N ASP A 128 -8.21 7.79 14.61
CA ASP A 128 -8.20 8.43 15.91
C ASP A 128 -7.43 9.75 15.84
N LEU A 129 -8.16 10.86 15.80
CA LEU A 129 -7.59 12.20 15.67
C LEU A 129 -6.77 12.62 16.89
N ASP A 130 -7.07 12.14 18.10
CA ASP A 130 -6.29 12.48 19.28
C ASP A 130 -4.91 11.82 19.21
N THR A 131 -4.86 10.55 18.84
CA THR A 131 -3.60 9.81 18.60
C THR A 131 -2.82 10.43 17.43
N LEU A 132 -3.50 10.79 16.31
CA LEU A 132 -2.87 11.47 15.19
C LEU A 132 -2.14 12.74 15.62
N TYR A 133 -2.80 13.64 16.34
CA TYR A 133 -2.17 14.91 16.74
C TYR A 133 -1.18 14.73 17.88
N ALA A 134 -1.31 13.70 18.73
CA ALA A 134 -0.29 13.35 19.72
C ALA A 134 1.04 12.95 19.07
N ALA A 135 1.02 12.40 17.86
CA ALA A 135 2.21 12.12 17.06
C ALA A 135 2.90 13.41 16.53
N LYS A 136 2.31 14.59 16.71
CA LYS A 136 2.85 15.92 16.33
C LYS A 136 3.31 15.98 14.89
N PRO A 137 2.45 15.68 13.91
CA PRO A 137 2.79 15.84 12.50
C PRO A 137 2.97 17.32 12.13
N ASP A 138 3.82 17.60 11.13
CA ASP A 138 3.94 18.90 10.48
C ASP A 138 3.23 18.94 9.11
N LEU A 139 2.72 17.77 8.65
CA LEU A 139 1.84 17.63 7.50
C LEU A 139 0.97 16.38 7.70
N ILE A 140 -0.30 16.47 7.33
CA ILE A 140 -1.21 15.33 7.21
C ILE A 140 -1.45 15.08 5.72
N VAL A 141 -1.27 13.83 5.28
CA VAL A 141 -1.54 13.36 3.93
C VAL A 141 -2.77 12.47 3.98
N VAL A 142 -3.78 12.80 3.19
CA VAL A 142 -5.07 12.12 3.18
C VAL A 142 -5.63 12.01 1.76
N GLU A 143 -6.34 10.93 1.48
CA GLU A 143 -7.09 10.79 0.24
C GLU A 143 -8.38 11.58 0.30
N ALA A 144 -8.71 12.28 -0.81
CA ALA A 144 -9.99 12.93 -1.00
C ALA A 144 -10.33 13.00 -2.50
N PHE A 145 -11.64 13.10 -2.82
CA PHE A 145 -12.12 13.20 -4.19
C PHE A 145 -12.61 14.60 -4.56
N LYS A 146 -12.71 15.51 -3.59
CA LYS A 146 -13.16 16.89 -3.79
C LYS A 146 -12.57 17.82 -2.73
N ALA A 147 -12.45 19.10 -3.10
CA ALA A 147 -11.84 20.11 -2.22
C ALA A 147 -12.69 20.45 -0.98
N ASP A 148 -14.00 20.21 -1.03
CA ASP A 148 -14.97 20.44 0.04
C ASP A 148 -15.30 19.16 0.85
N ASP A 149 -14.43 18.18 0.85
CA ASP A 149 -14.59 16.98 1.65
C ASP A 149 -14.58 17.32 3.15
N GLU A 150 -15.56 16.78 3.88
CA GLU A 150 -15.70 17.04 5.31
C GLU A 150 -14.52 16.55 6.14
N THR A 151 -13.83 15.51 5.69
CA THR A 151 -12.64 14.95 6.34
C THR A 151 -11.50 15.98 6.35
N LEU A 152 -11.30 16.69 5.24
CA LEU A 152 -10.30 17.75 5.14
C LEU A 152 -10.58 18.85 6.17
N ALA A 153 -11.84 19.31 6.27
CA ALA A 153 -12.23 20.32 7.24
C ALA A 153 -12.06 19.85 8.70
N LYS A 154 -12.28 18.57 8.98
CA LYS A 154 -12.04 17.98 10.33
C LYS A 154 -10.54 17.96 10.66
N LEU A 155 -9.70 17.56 9.70
CA LEU A 155 -8.23 17.48 9.89
C LEU A 155 -7.58 18.86 10.03
N GLU A 156 -8.13 19.93 9.43
CA GLU A 156 -7.57 21.27 9.51
C GLU A 156 -7.84 22.00 10.84
N LYS A 157 -8.81 21.54 11.63
CA LYS A 157 -9.25 22.23 12.87
C LYS A 157 -8.15 22.51 13.89
N ARG A 158 -7.08 21.71 13.90
CA ARG A 158 -5.95 21.86 14.83
C ARG A 158 -4.75 22.57 14.22
N GLY A 159 -4.88 23.16 13.01
CA GLY A 159 -3.89 24.03 12.40
C GLY A 159 -2.66 23.32 11.84
N VAL A 160 -2.69 22.00 11.71
CA VAL A 160 -1.67 21.25 10.96
C VAL A 160 -2.01 21.33 9.47
N PRO A 161 -1.05 21.63 8.59
CA PRO A 161 -1.26 21.60 7.15
C PRO A 161 -1.79 20.23 6.69
N VAL A 162 -2.76 20.24 5.78
CA VAL A 162 -3.35 19.03 5.18
C VAL A 162 -3.12 19.07 3.67
N MET A 163 -2.56 18.01 3.12
CA MET A 163 -2.43 17.76 1.70
C MET A 163 -3.38 16.65 1.30
N ALA A 164 -4.30 16.94 0.38
CA ALA A 164 -5.16 15.94 -0.20
C ALA A 164 -4.53 15.32 -1.45
N THR A 165 -4.56 14.01 -1.55
CA THR A 165 -4.25 13.29 -2.79
C THR A 165 -5.55 12.84 -3.44
N LEU A 166 -5.59 12.78 -4.77
CA LEU A 166 -6.73 12.17 -5.46
C LEU A 166 -6.59 10.64 -5.37
N GLY A 167 -7.57 9.96 -4.78
CA GLY A 167 -7.51 8.52 -4.56
C GLY A 167 -7.38 7.72 -5.84
N ALA A 168 -8.18 8.08 -6.87
CA ALA A 168 -8.10 7.45 -8.18
C ALA A 168 -8.53 8.42 -9.29
N ASP A 169 -7.99 8.23 -10.48
CA ASP A 169 -8.49 8.85 -11.72
C ASP A 169 -8.72 7.75 -12.77
N PRO A 170 -9.97 7.39 -13.05
CA PRO A 170 -10.28 6.30 -13.98
C PRO A 170 -9.94 6.62 -15.44
N LYS A 171 -9.54 7.86 -15.75
CA LYS A 171 -9.09 8.26 -17.09
C LYS A 171 -7.61 8.01 -17.30
N ASP A 172 -6.82 8.10 -16.23
CA ASP A 172 -5.38 7.89 -16.24
C ASP A 172 -4.88 7.43 -14.85
N PRO A 173 -5.18 6.18 -14.46
CA PRO A 173 -4.75 5.64 -13.16
C PRO A 173 -3.25 5.69 -12.93
N ILE A 174 -2.43 5.36 -13.94
CA ILE A 174 -0.96 5.43 -13.86
C ILE A 174 -0.49 6.88 -13.70
N GLY A 175 -1.06 7.80 -14.44
CA GLY A 175 -0.76 9.23 -14.31
C GLY A 175 -1.13 9.76 -12.93
N ASN A 176 -2.28 9.35 -12.37
CA ASN A 176 -2.66 9.70 -11.00
C ASN A 176 -1.69 9.14 -9.97
N MET A 177 -1.33 7.86 -10.05
CA MET A 177 -0.32 7.25 -9.17
C MET A 177 1.00 8.06 -9.18
N LYS A 178 1.51 8.40 -10.36
CA LYS A 178 2.73 9.23 -10.50
C LYS A 178 2.57 10.63 -9.91
N ASN A 179 1.39 11.24 -10.08
CA ASN A 179 1.09 12.56 -9.52
C ASN A 179 1.06 12.54 -7.98
N VAL A 180 0.41 11.54 -7.38
CA VAL A 180 0.37 11.34 -5.92
C VAL A 180 1.79 11.20 -5.38
N PHE A 181 2.58 10.31 -5.97
CA PHE A 181 3.99 10.11 -5.60
C PHE A 181 4.82 11.39 -5.70
N SER A 182 4.69 12.13 -6.81
CA SER A 182 5.39 13.40 -7.02
C SER A 182 4.98 14.48 -6.02
N MET A 183 3.70 14.54 -5.63
CA MET A 183 3.21 15.49 -4.63
C MET A 183 3.82 15.22 -3.25
N ILE A 184 3.90 13.97 -2.83
CA ILE A 184 4.55 13.59 -1.57
C ILE A 184 6.04 13.93 -1.63
N GLY A 185 6.70 13.66 -2.75
CA GLY A 185 8.09 14.05 -2.99
C GLY A 185 8.32 15.56 -2.86
N LYS A 186 7.44 16.39 -3.42
CA LYS A 186 7.48 17.85 -3.28
C LYS A 186 7.27 18.29 -1.84
N ALA A 187 6.23 17.75 -1.17
CA ALA A 187 5.88 18.10 0.19
C ALA A 187 6.98 17.78 1.21
N THR A 188 7.73 16.72 0.96
CA THR A 188 8.81 16.21 1.84
C THR A 188 10.22 16.66 1.40
N GLY A 189 10.32 17.38 0.29
CA GLY A 189 11.61 17.84 -0.27
C GLY A 189 12.39 16.75 -0.99
N ARG A 190 11.72 15.62 -1.34
CA ARG A 190 12.31 14.44 -2.00
C ARG A 190 12.03 14.39 -3.51
N THR A 191 11.92 15.55 -4.15
CA THR A 191 11.58 15.64 -5.59
C THR A 191 12.59 14.90 -6.47
N GLU A 192 13.89 15.02 -6.17
CA GLU A 192 14.95 14.34 -6.95
C GLU A 192 14.79 12.80 -6.86
N ARG A 193 14.46 12.28 -5.67
CA ARG A 193 14.18 10.86 -5.48
C ARG A 193 12.90 10.45 -6.22
N ALA A 194 11.86 11.27 -6.17
CA ALA A 194 10.62 11.02 -6.90
C ALA A 194 10.86 10.92 -8.40
N ASP A 195 11.59 11.87 -8.99
CA ASP A 195 11.92 11.87 -10.41
C ASP A 195 12.74 10.62 -10.81
N GLN A 196 13.68 10.21 -9.96
CA GLN A 196 14.47 8.99 -10.18
C GLN A 196 13.59 7.74 -10.20
N VAL A 197 12.76 7.54 -9.17
CA VAL A 197 11.90 6.35 -9.05
C VAL A 197 10.90 6.27 -10.21
N LEU A 198 10.29 7.40 -10.59
CA LEU A 198 9.36 7.43 -11.71
C LEU A 198 10.04 7.15 -13.05
N LYS A 199 11.26 7.60 -13.25
CA LYS A 199 12.07 7.26 -14.43
C LYS A 199 12.40 5.78 -14.47
N GLU A 200 12.75 5.17 -13.33
CA GLU A 200 13.00 3.74 -13.20
C GLU A 200 11.73 2.94 -13.49
N PHE A 201 10.58 3.38 -12.95
CA PHE A 201 9.27 2.79 -13.26
C PHE A 201 8.95 2.81 -14.77
N ASP A 202 9.14 3.95 -15.43
CA ASP A 202 8.86 4.07 -16.87
C ASP A 202 9.77 3.17 -17.72
N ALA A 203 11.04 3.06 -17.35
CA ALA A 203 11.99 2.18 -18.03
C ALA A 203 11.64 0.68 -17.81
N HIS A 204 11.19 0.34 -16.60
CA HIS A 204 10.76 -1.00 -16.25
C HIS A 204 9.51 -1.41 -17.06
N LEU A 205 8.48 -0.55 -17.07
CA LEU A 205 7.26 -0.76 -17.86
C LEU A 205 7.57 -0.94 -19.37
N ALA A 206 8.44 -0.10 -19.92
CA ALA A 206 8.83 -0.21 -21.33
C ALA A 206 9.57 -1.52 -21.66
N THR A 207 10.41 -2.01 -20.71
CA THR A 207 11.10 -3.30 -20.84
C THR A 207 10.11 -4.46 -20.79
N ALA A 208 9.20 -4.43 -19.82
CA ALA A 208 8.16 -5.44 -19.64
C ALA A 208 7.21 -5.50 -20.84
N LYS A 209 6.81 -4.33 -21.38
CA LYS A 209 6.01 -4.26 -22.62
C LYS A 209 6.65 -5.02 -23.77
N LYS A 210 7.97 -4.87 -23.94
CA LYS A 210 8.71 -5.58 -24.98
C LYS A 210 8.68 -7.09 -24.74
N GLN A 211 8.87 -7.54 -23.50
CA GLN A 211 8.81 -8.96 -23.13
C GLN A 211 7.44 -9.57 -23.47
N VAL A 212 6.34 -8.90 -23.07
CA VAL A 212 4.98 -9.34 -23.36
C VAL A 212 4.71 -9.37 -24.88
N THR A 213 5.17 -8.34 -25.61
CA THR A 213 4.98 -8.26 -27.09
C THR A 213 5.76 -9.35 -27.81
N ASP A 214 6.95 -9.71 -27.33
CA ASP A 214 7.80 -10.76 -27.93
C ASP A 214 7.33 -12.17 -27.49
N ALA A 215 6.46 -12.28 -26.49
CA ALA A 215 5.91 -13.56 -26.03
C ALA A 215 4.82 -14.06 -27.01
N ASP A 216 4.90 -15.34 -27.38
CA ASP A 216 3.87 -16.01 -28.22
C ASP A 216 2.72 -16.49 -27.31
N LEU A 217 1.83 -15.56 -26.95
CA LEU A 217 0.71 -15.85 -26.08
C LEU A 217 -0.44 -16.51 -26.83
N PRO A 218 -1.16 -17.47 -26.22
CA PRO A 218 -2.38 -18.05 -26.81
C PRO A 218 -3.46 -16.98 -27.09
N THR A 219 -3.54 -15.96 -26.26
CA THR A 219 -4.39 -14.77 -26.40
C THR A 219 -3.76 -13.59 -25.68
N ASN A 220 -3.97 -12.37 -26.20
CA ASN A 220 -3.63 -11.13 -25.51
C ASN A 220 -4.77 -10.61 -24.63
N ASP A 221 -5.91 -11.26 -24.65
CA ASP A 221 -7.05 -10.91 -23.83
C ASP A 221 -6.77 -11.25 -22.37
N PHE A 222 -7.12 -10.36 -21.45
CA PHE A 222 -6.87 -10.58 -20.03
C PHE A 222 -7.97 -10.00 -19.15
N LEU A 223 -8.07 -10.58 -17.96
CA LEU A 223 -8.81 -10.03 -16.82
C LEU A 223 -7.93 -10.08 -15.59
N PHE A 224 -7.83 -8.96 -14.86
CA PHE A 224 -7.38 -8.97 -13.47
C PHE A 224 -8.58 -8.86 -12.54
N PHE A 225 -8.56 -9.59 -11.43
CA PHE A 225 -9.59 -9.51 -10.40
C PHE A 225 -9.03 -9.83 -9.00
N ASP A 226 -9.77 -9.43 -7.99
CA ASP A 226 -9.65 -9.91 -6.62
C ASP A 226 -11.02 -10.41 -6.13
N GLY A 227 -11.15 -10.67 -4.83
CA GLY A 227 -12.42 -11.11 -4.27
C GLY A 227 -12.38 -11.23 -2.76
N TRP A 228 -13.52 -11.58 -2.18
CA TRP A 228 -13.66 -11.82 -0.75
C TRP A 228 -14.76 -12.83 -0.44
N LEU A 229 -14.72 -13.32 0.79
CA LEU A 229 -15.79 -14.17 1.34
C LEU A 229 -16.57 -13.39 2.39
N GLU A 230 -17.87 -13.33 2.24
CA GLU A 230 -18.78 -12.78 3.24
C GLU A 230 -19.93 -13.74 3.51
N GLY A 231 -20.09 -14.17 4.76
CA GLY A 231 -21.14 -15.12 5.14
C GLY A 231 -21.10 -16.44 4.36
N GLY A 232 -19.94 -16.83 3.82
CA GLY A 232 -19.77 -18.02 2.98
C GLY A 232 -20.04 -17.79 1.49
N ASN A 233 -20.46 -16.59 1.10
CA ASN A 233 -20.62 -16.20 -0.29
C ASN A 233 -19.30 -15.68 -0.85
N LEU A 234 -18.90 -16.17 -2.01
CA LEU A 234 -17.75 -15.71 -2.75
C LEU A 234 -18.17 -14.59 -3.70
N THR A 235 -17.63 -13.40 -3.48
CA THR A 235 -17.73 -12.29 -4.41
C THR A 235 -16.41 -12.12 -5.14
N VAL A 236 -16.47 -11.96 -6.45
CA VAL A 236 -15.33 -11.63 -7.32
C VAL A 236 -15.45 -10.16 -7.72
N ARG A 237 -14.32 -9.46 -7.74
CA ARG A 237 -14.24 -8.05 -8.11
C ARG A 237 -13.36 -7.88 -9.35
N PRO A 238 -13.94 -7.93 -10.56
CA PRO A 238 -13.22 -7.65 -11.79
C PRO A 238 -12.70 -6.22 -11.82
N TYR A 239 -11.49 -6.03 -12.29
CA TYR A 239 -10.88 -4.75 -12.57
C TYR A 239 -11.22 -4.35 -14.01
N GLY A 240 -12.18 -3.47 -14.15
CA GLY A 240 -12.65 -2.94 -15.43
C GLY A 240 -11.79 -1.78 -15.93
N LYS A 241 -12.32 -1.07 -16.92
CA LYS A 241 -11.68 0.13 -17.45
C LYS A 241 -11.56 1.20 -16.35
N GLY A 242 -10.37 1.80 -16.25
CA GLY A 242 -10.06 2.81 -15.23
C GLY A 242 -9.47 2.25 -13.94
N ALA A 243 -9.34 0.93 -13.81
CA ALA A 243 -8.57 0.34 -12.72
C ALA A 243 -7.06 0.35 -13.03
N LEU A 244 -6.24 0.57 -12.01
CA LEU A 244 -4.78 0.73 -12.15
C LEU A 244 -4.11 -0.49 -12.79
N PHE A 245 -4.42 -1.70 -12.32
CA PHE A 245 -3.83 -2.91 -12.87
C PHE A 245 -4.35 -3.25 -14.27
N THR A 246 -5.57 -2.81 -14.60
CA THR A 246 -6.06 -2.91 -15.98
C THR A 246 -5.26 -2.01 -16.91
N GLN A 247 -5.00 -0.75 -16.54
CA GLN A 247 -4.18 0.14 -17.36
C GLN A 247 -2.73 -0.39 -17.49
N ILE A 248 -2.16 -0.97 -16.43
CA ILE A 248 -0.83 -1.62 -16.53
C ILE A 248 -0.86 -2.73 -17.57
N GLY A 249 -1.85 -3.62 -17.55
CA GLY A 249 -2.00 -4.66 -18.56
C GLY A 249 -2.15 -4.13 -19.99
N GLU A 250 -2.93 -3.04 -20.17
CA GLU A 250 -3.07 -2.35 -21.47
C GLU A 250 -1.73 -1.76 -21.93
N GLU A 251 -0.97 -1.12 -21.04
CA GLU A 251 0.36 -0.61 -21.36
C GLU A 251 1.36 -1.72 -21.73
N LEU A 252 1.21 -2.91 -21.19
CA LEU A 252 1.99 -4.08 -21.55
C LEU A 252 1.58 -4.67 -22.93
N GLY A 253 0.47 -4.21 -23.52
CA GLY A 253 0.00 -4.65 -24.84
C GLY A 253 -1.09 -5.73 -24.77
N MET A 254 -1.70 -5.94 -23.62
CA MET A 254 -2.83 -6.86 -23.46
C MET A 254 -4.19 -6.13 -23.62
N ASN A 255 -5.26 -6.88 -23.89
CA ASN A 255 -6.60 -6.36 -24.10
C ASN A 255 -7.50 -6.69 -22.88
N PRO A 256 -8.00 -5.71 -22.12
CA PRO A 256 -8.90 -5.97 -21.00
C PRO A 256 -10.27 -6.43 -21.51
N VAL A 257 -10.78 -7.53 -20.96
CA VAL A 257 -12.06 -8.12 -21.42
C VAL A 257 -13.26 -7.77 -20.54
N TRP A 258 -13.06 -7.25 -19.33
CA TRP A 258 -14.19 -6.80 -18.50
C TRP A 258 -14.62 -5.40 -18.93
N THR A 259 -15.39 -5.34 -20.01
CA THR A 259 -15.92 -4.10 -20.58
C THR A 259 -17.23 -3.68 -19.90
N ASP A 260 -17.69 -2.45 -20.16
CA ASP A 260 -18.99 -1.96 -19.67
C ASP A 260 -20.16 -2.85 -20.15
N ASP A 261 -20.09 -3.39 -21.36
CA ASP A 261 -21.13 -4.30 -21.89
C ASP A 261 -21.09 -5.65 -21.15
N VAL A 262 -19.91 -6.20 -20.89
CA VAL A 262 -19.74 -7.43 -20.07
C VAL A 262 -20.26 -7.18 -18.67
N ASN A 263 -19.89 -6.06 -18.03
CA ASN A 263 -20.37 -5.71 -16.70
C ASN A 263 -21.89 -5.55 -16.65
N LYS A 264 -22.48 -4.92 -17.66
CA LYS A 264 -23.94 -4.77 -17.75
C LYS A 264 -24.69 -6.09 -17.86
N ALA A 265 -24.09 -7.07 -18.52
CA ALA A 265 -24.71 -8.40 -18.76
C ALA A 265 -24.45 -9.39 -17.62
N HIS A 266 -23.31 -9.31 -16.92
CA HIS A 266 -22.79 -10.32 -16.02
C HIS A 266 -22.31 -9.77 -14.66
N GLY A 267 -22.31 -8.46 -14.45
CA GLY A 267 -21.93 -7.84 -13.19
C GLY A 267 -23.10 -7.69 -12.23
N ASP A 268 -22.80 -7.69 -10.94
CA ASP A 268 -23.73 -7.42 -9.84
C ASP A 268 -23.78 -5.93 -9.52
N GLY A 269 -24.27 -5.12 -10.44
CA GLY A 269 -24.37 -3.67 -10.28
C GLY A 269 -23.46 -2.87 -11.23
N GLY A 270 -23.24 -1.60 -10.89
CA GLY A 270 -22.38 -0.71 -11.67
C GLY A 270 -20.89 -0.94 -11.42
N VAL A 271 -20.07 -0.31 -12.26
CA VAL A 271 -18.63 -0.17 -12.01
C VAL A 271 -18.42 1.01 -11.07
N ASP A 272 -17.58 0.87 -10.06
CA ASP A 272 -17.16 1.99 -9.22
C ASP A 272 -16.57 3.11 -10.12
N PRO A 273 -17.13 4.32 -10.07
CA PRO A 273 -16.74 5.37 -11.01
C PRO A 273 -15.36 5.96 -10.74
N SER A 274 -14.76 5.69 -9.57
CA SER A 274 -13.45 6.22 -9.20
C SER A 274 -12.33 5.22 -9.52
N TYR A 275 -12.54 3.96 -9.15
CA TYR A 275 -11.50 2.92 -9.24
C TYR A 275 -11.67 1.96 -10.41
N GLY A 276 -12.78 2.03 -11.13
CA GLY A 276 -13.05 1.10 -12.25
C GLY A 276 -13.32 -0.35 -11.80
N LEU A 277 -13.74 -0.56 -10.55
CA LEU A 277 -13.94 -1.87 -9.96
C LEU A 277 -15.41 -2.31 -10.11
N ALA A 278 -15.64 -3.53 -10.58
CA ALA A 278 -16.93 -4.15 -10.71
C ALA A 278 -17.15 -5.21 -9.62
N GLN A 279 -18.33 -5.81 -9.59
CA GLN A 279 -18.61 -6.97 -8.75
C GLN A 279 -19.34 -8.03 -9.59
N THR A 280 -19.06 -9.29 -9.31
CA THR A 280 -19.72 -10.44 -9.91
C THR A 280 -19.52 -11.68 -9.03
N ASP A 281 -20.11 -12.79 -9.44
CA ASP A 281 -19.78 -14.11 -8.91
C ASP A 281 -18.92 -14.94 -9.89
N VAL A 282 -18.69 -16.21 -9.59
CA VAL A 282 -17.92 -17.11 -10.46
C VAL A 282 -18.63 -17.36 -11.80
N GLU A 283 -19.96 -17.26 -11.85
CA GLU A 283 -20.73 -17.44 -13.08
C GLU A 283 -20.41 -16.32 -14.07
N GLY A 284 -20.33 -15.07 -13.61
CA GLY A 284 -19.95 -13.93 -14.46
C GLY A 284 -18.57 -14.07 -15.08
N LEU A 285 -17.62 -14.71 -14.44
CA LEU A 285 -16.29 -14.98 -15.01
C LEU A 285 -16.35 -15.89 -16.25
N THR A 286 -17.39 -16.72 -16.40
CA THR A 286 -17.54 -17.59 -17.56
C THR A 286 -17.72 -16.83 -18.88
N ALA A 287 -18.25 -15.61 -18.81
CA ALA A 287 -18.46 -14.75 -19.96
C ALA A 287 -17.16 -14.31 -20.67
N VAL A 288 -16.05 -14.31 -19.93
CA VAL A 288 -14.71 -13.91 -20.41
C VAL A 288 -13.69 -15.04 -20.23
N GLY A 289 -14.16 -16.28 -20.15
CA GLY A 289 -13.38 -17.45 -19.79
C GLY A 289 -12.25 -17.82 -20.75
N ASP A 290 -12.19 -17.26 -21.95
CA ASP A 290 -11.12 -17.49 -22.92
C ASP A 290 -9.90 -16.56 -22.74
N ALA A 291 -10.00 -15.55 -21.88
CA ALA A 291 -8.91 -14.63 -21.56
C ALA A 291 -7.86 -15.26 -20.62
N ASN A 292 -6.70 -14.63 -20.48
CA ASN A 292 -5.79 -14.91 -19.37
C ASN A 292 -6.36 -14.32 -18.09
N PHE A 293 -6.44 -15.11 -17.04
CA PHE A 293 -6.90 -14.64 -15.73
C PHE A 293 -5.71 -14.38 -14.82
N PHE A 294 -5.67 -13.18 -14.28
CA PHE A 294 -4.74 -12.77 -13.25
C PHE A 294 -5.54 -12.38 -12.01
N TYR A 295 -5.11 -12.79 -10.84
CA TYR A 295 -5.87 -12.48 -9.64
C TYR A 295 -4.98 -12.27 -8.42
N ALA A 296 -5.43 -11.37 -7.53
CA ALA A 296 -4.75 -11.11 -6.28
C ALA A 296 -4.72 -12.37 -5.41
N ASN A 297 -3.61 -12.61 -4.74
CA ASN A 297 -3.48 -13.70 -3.79
C ASN A 297 -3.69 -13.19 -2.37
N ASP A 298 -4.66 -13.76 -1.66
CA ASP A 298 -4.96 -13.51 -0.26
C ASP A 298 -4.42 -14.63 0.63
N GLU A 299 -3.13 -14.85 0.67
CA GLU A 299 -2.53 -15.93 1.45
C GLU A 299 -3.17 -16.08 2.85
N GLY A 300 -4.06 -17.06 2.99
CA GLY A 300 -4.71 -17.35 4.25
C GLY A 300 -5.69 -18.52 4.16
N ALA A 301 -5.73 -19.36 5.19
CA ALA A 301 -6.71 -20.43 5.30
C ALA A 301 -8.12 -19.80 5.40
N GLY A 302 -8.91 -19.94 4.33
CA GLY A 302 -10.27 -19.43 4.25
C GLY A 302 -10.45 -18.17 3.39
N GLY A 303 -9.38 -17.71 2.70
CA GLY A 303 -9.47 -16.62 1.73
C GLY A 303 -10.29 -16.98 0.48
N TYR A 304 -10.56 -15.96 -0.36
CA TYR A 304 -11.39 -16.15 -1.54
C TYR A 304 -10.75 -17.08 -2.57
N VAL A 305 -9.42 -17.09 -2.70
CA VAL A 305 -8.70 -17.96 -3.64
C VAL A 305 -8.97 -19.42 -3.33
N ALA A 306 -8.91 -19.82 -2.06
CA ALA A 306 -9.20 -21.20 -1.66
C ALA A 306 -10.68 -21.59 -1.91
N ALA A 307 -11.61 -20.63 -1.84
CA ALA A 307 -13.02 -20.85 -2.17
C ALA A 307 -13.21 -20.95 -3.69
N LEU A 308 -12.55 -20.10 -4.44
CA LEU A 308 -12.54 -20.08 -5.91
C LEU A 308 -12.05 -21.42 -6.47
N GLU A 309 -10.91 -21.92 -6.00
CA GLU A 309 -10.32 -23.20 -6.42
C GLU A 309 -11.20 -24.41 -6.08
N LYS A 310 -12.01 -24.34 -5.02
CA LYS A 310 -12.98 -25.39 -4.67
C LYS A 310 -14.26 -25.32 -5.49
N ASN A 311 -14.56 -24.18 -6.12
CA ASN A 311 -15.79 -23.99 -6.87
C ASN A 311 -15.81 -24.88 -8.12
N PRO A 312 -16.85 -25.73 -8.32
CA PRO A 312 -16.93 -26.60 -9.49
C PRO A 312 -16.99 -25.84 -10.82
N LEU A 313 -17.67 -24.67 -10.83
CA LEU A 313 -17.80 -23.86 -12.05
C LEU A 313 -16.46 -23.24 -12.47
N TRP A 314 -15.66 -22.75 -11.51
CA TRP A 314 -14.29 -22.28 -11.74
C TRP A 314 -13.47 -23.27 -12.55
N LYS A 315 -13.53 -24.56 -12.16
CA LYS A 315 -12.80 -25.64 -12.82
C LYS A 315 -13.26 -25.92 -14.25
N THR A 316 -14.42 -25.40 -14.66
CA THR A 316 -14.94 -25.57 -16.02
C THR A 316 -14.53 -24.46 -16.99
N ILE A 317 -14.05 -23.33 -16.46
CA ILE A 317 -13.63 -22.17 -17.26
C ILE A 317 -12.43 -22.53 -18.14
N PRO A 318 -12.42 -22.21 -19.44
CA PRO A 318 -11.32 -22.55 -20.35
C PRO A 318 -9.96 -22.07 -19.87
N ALA A 319 -9.83 -20.81 -19.41
CA ALA A 319 -8.59 -20.29 -18.84
C ALA A 319 -8.02 -21.16 -17.71
N VAL A 320 -8.89 -21.67 -16.84
CA VAL A 320 -8.48 -22.53 -15.71
C VAL A 320 -8.05 -23.92 -16.19
N LYS A 321 -8.81 -24.52 -17.11
CA LYS A 321 -8.48 -25.84 -17.68
C LYS A 321 -7.17 -25.85 -18.45
N GLU A 322 -6.87 -24.74 -19.09
CA GLU A 322 -5.70 -24.58 -19.97
C GLU A 322 -4.49 -24.00 -19.22
N GLY A 323 -4.60 -23.78 -17.90
CA GLY A 323 -3.51 -23.27 -17.07
C GLY A 323 -3.21 -21.79 -17.29
N ARG A 324 -4.18 -21.01 -17.79
CA ARG A 324 -4.10 -19.56 -18.03
C ARG A 324 -4.73 -18.72 -16.91
N ALA A 325 -4.91 -19.30 -15.72
CA ALA A 325 -5.39 -18.61 -14.53
C ALA A 325 -4.27 -18.56 -13.49
N HIS A 326 -3.85 -17.35 -13.13
CA HIS A 326 -2.59 -17.09 -12.44
C HIS A 326 -2.79 -16.19 -11.23
N ALA A 327 -2.42 -16.70 -10.05
CA ALA A 327 -2.36 -15.90 -8.85
C ALA A 327 -1.11 -14.99 -8.87
N PHE A 328 -1.29 -13.72 -8.56
CA PHE A 328 -0.17 -12.82 -8.27
C PHE A 328 0.53 -13.23 -6.96
N PRO A 329 1.78 -12.81 -6.74
CA PRO A 329 2.39 -12.91 -5.42
C PRO A 329 1.53 -12.21 -4.35
N SER A 330 1.55 -12.73 -3.13
CA SER A 330 0.84 -12.10 -2.01
C SER A 330 1.38 -10.71 -1.70
N GLY A 331 0.48 -9.79 -1.35
CA GLY A 331 0.83 -8.43 -0.96
C GLY A 331 1.16 -7.49 -2.13
N VAL A 332 0.82 -7.84 -3.36
CA VAL A 332 0.83 -6.89 -4.49
C VAL A 332 -0.43 -6.05 -4.45
N TRP A 333 -0.32 -4.80 -4.02
CA TRP A 333 -1.46 -3.94 -3.73
C TRP A 333 -2.02 -3.26 -4.97
N GLY A 334 -3.29 -3.51 -5.29
CA GLY A 334 -3.97 -3.06 -6.51
C GLY A 334 -4.24 -1.56 -6.63
N ALA A 335 -4.01 -0.80 -5.57
CA ALA A 335 -4.08 0.67 -5.54
C ALA A 335 -2.80 1.26 -4.91
N GLY A 336 -1.63 0.68 -5.22
CA GLY A 336 -0.35 1.06 -4.66
C GLY A 336 0.40 2.15 -5.42
N GLY A 337 1.58 2.47 -4.92
CA GLY A 337 2.52 3.39 -5.53
C GLY A 337 3.39 2.75 -6.62
N PRO A 338 4.49 3.42 -7.02
CA PRO A 338 5.36 2.94 -8.09
C PRO A 338 5.92 1.54 -7.87
N LEU A 339 6.26 1.16 -6.63
CA LEU A 339 6.86 -0.15 -6.38
C LEU A 339 5.82 -1.29 -6.38
N SER A 340 4.62 -1.08 -5.83
CA SER A 340 3.51 -2.03 -5.99
C SER A 340 3.14 -2.22 -7.47
N CYS A 341 3.15 -1.15 -8.25
CA CYS A 341 2.94 -1.23 -9.70
C CYS A 341 4.07 -2.00 -10.41
N GLN A 342 5.34 -1.85 -10.01
CA GLN A 342 6.44 -2.67 -10.52
C GLN A 342 6.25 -4.15 -10.18
N GLN A 343 5.82 -4.47 -8.95
CA GLN A 343 5.48 -5.86 -8.59
C GLN A 343 4.36 -6.44 -9.46
N ALA A 344 3.35 -5.62 -9.80
CA ALA A 344 2.28 -6.06 -10.69
C ALA A 344 2.80 -6.29 -12.12
N ILE A 345 3.67 -5.41 -12.64
CA ILE A 345 4.32 -5.57 -13.94
C ILE A 345 5.13 -6.88 -13.97
N ASP A 346 5.94 -7.12 -12.94
CA ASP A 346 6.74 -8.35 -12.82
C ASP A 346 5.83 -9.58 -12.78
N ALA A 347 4.73 -9.52 -12.02
CA ALA A 347 3.78 -10.62 -11.92
C ALA A 347 3.10 -10.94 -13.26
N TYR A 348 2.76 -9.93 -14.06
CA TYR A 348 2.25 -10.15 -15.42
C TYR A 348 3.29 -10.85 -16.31
N VAL A 349 4.55 -10.40 -16.29
CA VAL A 349 5.63 -10.95 -17.12
C VAL A 349 6.00 -12.37 -16.68
N ASP A 350 6.24 -12.59 -15.39
CA ASP A 350 6.69 -13.88 -14.84
C ASP A 350 5.74 -15.03 -15.14
N VAL A 351 4.46 -14.72 -15.27
CA VAL A 351 3.44 -15.71 -15.55
C VAL A 351 3.41 -16.06 -17.03
N LEU A 352 3.64 -15.08 -17.90
CA LEU A 352 3.64 -15.27 -19.35
C LEU A 352 4.88 -16.03 -19.86
N ASP A 353 5.99 -15.98 -19.08
CA ASP A 353 7.22 -16.73 -19.40
C ASP A 353 7.19 -18.22 -18.98
N LYS A 354 6.21 -18.64 -18.19
CA LYS A 354 6.07 -20.05 -17.75
C LYS A 354 5.29 -20.86 -18.78
N LYS A 355 5.97 -21.29 -19.86
CA LYS A 355 5.47 -22.27 -20.84
C LYS A 355 5.75 -23.70 -20.39
#